data_dc17d4cb1694e65ed2386e59d8cf7538
#
_entry.id   dc17d4cb1694e65ed2386e59d8cf7538
#
_cell.length_a   1.000
_cell.length_b   1.000
_cell.length_c   1.000
_cell.angle_alpha   90.00
_cell.angle_beta   90.00
_cell.angle_gamma   90.00
#
_symmetry.space_group_name_H-M   'P 1'
#
loop_
_entity.id
_entity.type
_entity.pdbx_description
1 polymer ?
#
loop_
_entity_poly.entity_id
_entity_poly.type
_entity_poly.pdbx_seq_one_letter_code
_entity_poly.pdbx_strand_id
1 'polypeptide(L)'
;MAGMPMTVASIRGQIAAAIRVIVQLQRLSDGKRCVTSIAEITGLEGDIIQMQEIYRFVRESTGEDGTVHGHFQATGIRPRFLQDLVAKGIVIPGSYFDPNKPL
;
A
#
# COMPACT_ATOMS: atom_id res chain seq x y z
N MET A 1 19.58 -26.67 3.96
CA MET A 1 20.80 -26.35 4.71
C MET A 1 20.78 -24.87 5.10
N ALA A 2 20.92 -24.63 6.36
CA ALA A 2 20.87 -23.28 6.90
C ALA A 2 22.18 -22.53 6.75
N GLY A 3 22.91 -22.66 5.70
CA GLY A 3 24.24 -22.09 5.62
C GLY A 3 24.54 -21.11 4.50
N MET A 4 23.62 -20.93 3.58
CA MET A 4 23.85 -19.98 2.48
C MET A 4 23.36 -18.61 2.84
N PRO A 5 24.24 -17.59 2.90
CA PRO A 5 23.78 -16.24 3.14
C PRO A 5 22.90 -15.78 1.95
N MET A 6 21.75 -15.20 2.25
CA MET A 6 20.89 -14.63 1.23
C MET A 6 21.39 -13.24 0.89
N THR A 7 21.50 -12.93 -0.40
CA THR A 7 21.81 -11.58 -0.84
C THR A 7 20.58 -10.69 -0.69
N VAL A 8 20.77 -9.38 -0.60
CA VAL A 8 19.66 -8.41 -0.57
C VAL A 8 18.79 -8.55 -1.82
N ALA A 9 19.40 -8.73 -3.00
CA ALA A 9 18.65 -8.93 -4.24
C ALA A 9 17.79 -10.19 -4.20
N SER A 10 18.32 -11.29 -3.64
CA SER A 10 17.58 -12.55 -3.49
C SER A 10 16.39 -12.37 -2.54
N ILE A 11 16.59 -11.67 -1.42
CA ILE A 11 15.51 -11.39 -0.46
C ILE A 11 14.41 -10.54 -1.12
N ARG A 12 14.78 -9.49 -1.83
CA ARG A 12 13.83 -8.65 -2.55
C ARG A 12 13.05 -9.42 -3.61
N GLY A 13 13.71 -10.33 -4.30
CA GLY A 13 13.07 -11.21 -5.27
C GLY A 13 12.01 -12.10 -4.63
N GLN A 14 12.30 -12.65 -3.46
CA GLN A 14 11.35 -13.47 -2.73
C GLN A 14 10.17 -12.66 -2.23
N ILE A 15 10.41 -11.45 -1.74
CA ILE A 15 9.35 -10.53 -1.31
C ILE A 15 8.43 -10.21 -2.48
N ALA A 16 8.99 -9.82 -3.63
CA ALA A 16 8.20 -9.46 -4.81
C ALA A 16 7.40 -10.65 -5.37
N ALA A 17 7.89 -11.88 -5.20
CA ALA A 17 7.19 -13.07 -5.65
C ALA A 17 6.07 -13.50 -4.71
N ALA A 18 6.20 -13.22 -3.41
CA ALA A 18 5.32 -13.75 -2.38
C ALA A 18 4.31 -12.74 -1.86
N ILE A 19 4.68 -11.46 -1.82
CA ILE A 19 3.87 -10.39 -1.21
C ILE A 19 3.29 -9.52 -2.31
N ARG A 20 1.97 -9.30 -2.26
CA ARG A 20 1.25 -8.46 -3.22
C ARG A 20 0.92 -7.08 -2.69
N VAL A 21 0.69 -6.96 -1.39
CA VAL A 21 0.20 -5.74 -0.75
C VAL A 21 1.04 -5.44 0.49
N ILE A 22 1.43 -4.19 0.62
CA ILE A 22 2.12 -3.69 1.82
C ILE A 22 1.24 -2.63 2.46
N VAL A 23 0.96 -2.81 3.75
CA VAL A 23 0.22 -1.85 4.57
C VAL A 23 1.21 -1.20 5.52
N GLN A 24 1.35 0.11 5.41
CA GLN A 24 2.23 0.89 6.27
C GLN A 24 1.43 1.54 7.38
N LEU A 25 1.91 1.34 8.61
CA LEU A 25 1.35 1.94 9.82
C LEU A 25 2.35 2.95 10.36
N GLN A 26 1.86 4.08 10.81
CA GLN A 26 2.68 5.11 11.44
C GLN A 26 2.02 5.64 12.69
N ARG A 27 2.86 6.08 13.63
CA ARG A 27 2.40 6.89 14.75
C ARG A 27 2.44 8.35 14.30
N LEU A 28 1.30 9.01 14.36
CA LEU A 28 1.20 10.43 14.05
C LEU A 28 1.75 11.29 15.18
N SER A 29 1.92 12.58 14.91
CA SER A 29 2.46 13.52 15.89
C SER A 29 1.61 13.66 17.16
N ASP A 30 0.32 13.31 17.09
CA ASP A 30 -0.59 13.29 18.23
C ASP A 30 -0.57 11.98 19.02
N GLY A 31 0.29 11.03 18.64
CA GLY A 31 0.41 9.73 19.27
C GLY A 31 -0.51 8.65 18.75
N LYS A 32 -1.46 8.99 17.89
CA LYS A 32 -2.36 7.99 17.27
C LYS A 32 -1.61 7.16 16.23
N ARG A 33 -1.90 5.87 16.23
CA ARG A 33 -1.42 4.98 15.17
C ARG A 33 -2.48 4.88 14.09
N CYS A 34 -2.07 5.03 12.84
CA CYS A 34 -3.00 4.84 11.72
C CYS A 34 -2.30 4.22 10.53
N VAL A 35 -3.11 3.64 9.65
CA VAL A 35 -2.64 3.21 8.34
C VAL A 35 -2.37 4.46 7.51
N THR A 36 -1.14 4.61 7.01
CA THR A 36 -0.75 5.78 6.21
C THR A 36 -0.64 5.46 4.73
N SER A 37 -0.44 4.20 4.37
CA SER A 37 -0.30 3.79 2.97
C SER A 37 -0.69 2.34 2.79
N ILE A 38 -1.35 2.05 1.69
CA ILE A 38 -1.54 0.71 1.17
C ILE A 38 -1.03 0.71 -0.25
N ALA A 39 -0.02 -0.14 -0.52
CA ALA A 39 0.62 -0.22 -1.81
C ALA A 39 0.60 -1.64 -2.35
N GLU A 40 0.52 -1.76 -3.67
CA GLU A 40 0.63 -3.04 -4.37
C GLU A 40 2.04 -3.18 -4.93
N ILE A 41 2.66 -4.35 -4.73
CA ILE A 41 3.92 -4.68 -5.37
C ILE A 41 3.62 -5.10 -6.81
N THR A 42 4.23 -4.42 -7.77
CA THR A 42 4.01 -4.67 -9.20
C THR A 42 5.11 -5.47 -9.85
N GLY A 43 6.25 -5.64 -9.21
CA GLY A 43 7.34 -6.44 -9.71
C GLY A 43 8.70 -5.99 -9.23
N LEU A 44 9.72 -6.42 -9.95
CA LEU A 44 11.10 -6.05 -9.73
C LEU A 44 11.67 -5.41 -10.98
N GLU A 45 12.50 -4.39 -10.79
CA GLU A 45 13.36 -3.86 -11.84
C GLU A 45 14.79 -3.95 -11.33
N GLY A 46 15.55 -4.93 -11.86
CA GLY A 46 16.83 -5.28 -11.28
C GLY A 46 16.63 -5.87 -9.88
N ASP A 47 17.17 -5.22 -8.86
CA ASP A 47 16.99 -5.58 -7.45
C ASP A 47 16.06 -4.62 -6.70
N ILE A 48 15.41 -3.70 -7.43
CA ILE A 48 14.51 -2.70 -6.85
C ILE A 48 13.06 -3.20 -6.94
N ILE A 49 12.39 -3.24 -5.79
CA ILE A 49 10.97 -3.59 -5.73
C ILE A 49 10.16 -2.41 -6.26
N GLN A 50 9.33 -2.68 -7.27
CA GLN A 50 8.41 -1.69 -7.83
C GLN A 50 7.07 -1.78 -7.11
N MET A 51 6.55 -0.65 -6.69
CA MET A 51 5.27 -0.54 -5.99
C MET A 51 4.45 0.59 -6.55
N GLN A 52 3.13 0.46 -6.43
CA GLN A 52 2.22 1.57 -6.66
C GLN A 52 1.30 1.74 -5.46
N GLU A 53 1.18 2.97 -4.99
CA GLU A 53 0.33 3.31 -3.86
C GLU A 53 -1.12 3.35 -4.29
N ILE A 54 -1.97 2.58 -3.61
CA ILE A 54 -3.40 2.48 -3.91
C ILE A 54 -4.21 3.42 -3.03
N TYR A 55 -3.86 3.49 -1.74
CA TYR A 55 -4.48 4.36 -0.76
C TYR A 55 -3.41 5.05 0.06
N ARG A 56 -3.72 6.27 0.51
CA ARG A 56 -2.82 7.02 1.40
C ARG A 56 -3.61 7.87 2.37
N PHE A 57 -2.99 8.16 3.51
CA PHE A 57 -3.51 9.11 4.46
C PHE A 57 -3.11 10.52 4.02
N VAL A 58 -4.09 11.42 3.93
CA VAL A 58 -3.88 12.81 3.59
C VAL A 58 -4.09 13.64 4.86
N ARG A 59 -3.01 14.26 5.34
CA ARG A 59 -3.09 15.18 6.47
C ARG A 59 -3.65 16.51 5.98
N GLU A 60 -4.71 16.97 6.62
CA GLU A 60 -5.33 18.25 6.28
C GLU A 60 -4.86 19.36 7.20
N SER A 61 -4.82 19.11 8.50
CA SER A 61 -4.43 20.10 9.49
C SER A 61 -4.01 19.43 10.79
N THR A 62 -3.32 20.21 11.61
CA THR A 62 -3.06 19.84 13.01
C THR A 62 -3.77 20.86 13.89
N GLY A 63 -4.63 20.39 14.78
CA GLY A 63 -5.37 21.23 15.68
C GLY A 63 -4.49 21.90 16.74
N GLU A 64 -5.03 22.90 17.43
CA GLU A 64 -4.33 23.62 18.50
C GLU A 64 -3.92 22.68 19.64
N ASP A 65 -4.70 21.63 19.87
CA ASP A 65 -4.43 20.59 20.85
C ASP A 65 -3.43 19.54 20.39
N GLY A 66 -2.85 19.71 19.20
CA GLY A 66 -1.92 18.77 18.58
C GLY A 66 -2.58 17.62 17.85
N THR A 67 -3.91 17.53 17.82
CA THR A 67 -4.63 16.46 17.13
C THR A 67 -4.44 16.58 15.63
N VAL A 68 -4.05 15.48 14.98
CA VAL A 68 -3.91 15.43 13.54
C VAL A 68 -5.26 15.12 12.91
N HIS A 69 -5.71 15.98 12.02
CA HIS A 69 -6.92 15.81 11.21
C HIS A 69 -6.55 15.44 9.80
N GLY A 70 -7.18 14.43 9.27
CA GLY A 70 -6.96 13.98 7.91
C GLY A 70 -7.94 12.90 7.54
N HIS A 71 -7.74 12.33 6.37
CA HIS A 71 -8.58 11.25 5.88
C HIS A 71 -7.76 10.29 5.03
N PHE A 72 -8.27 9.08 4.92
CA PHE A 72 -7.69 8.03 4.08
C PHE A 72 -8.35 8.11 2.71
N GLN A 73 -7.55 8.12 1.66
CA GLN A 73 -8.02 8.43 0.33
C GLN A 73 -7.40 7.50 -0.70
N ALA A 74 -8.17 7.10 -1.72
CA ALA A 74 -7.66 6.41 -2.88
C ALA A 74 -6.78 7.35 -3.71
N THR A 75 -5.73 6.81 -4.31
CA THR A 75 -4.82 7.59 -5.16
C THR A 75 -5.33 7.72 -6.60
N GLY A 76 -6.34 6.94 -6.98
CA GLY A 76 -6.82 6.85 -8.36
C GLY A 76 -6.22 5.68 -9.13
N ILE A 77 -5.23 5.00 -8.58
CA ILE A 77 -4.59 3.84 -9.20
C ILE A 77 -5.42 2.60 -8.87
N ARG A 78 -5.77 1.84 -9.89
CA ARG A 78 -6.45 0.55 -9.72
C ARG A 78 -5.41 -0.56 -9.54
N PRO A 79 -5.54 -1.39 -8.48
CA PRO A 79 -4.59 -2.49 -8.28
C PRO A 79 -4.65 -3.49 -9.43
N ARG A 80 -3.51 -4.05 -9.77
CA ARG A 80 -3.43 -5.09 -10.81
C ARG A 80 -4.13 -6.38 -10.39
N PHE A 81 -4.19 -6.65 -9.08
CA PHE A 81 -4.86 -7.86 -8.58
C PHE A 81 -6.37 -7.87 -8.89
N LEU A 82 -6.98 -6.73 -9.26
CA LEU A 82 -8.40 -6.71 -9.65
C LEU A 82 -8.69 -7.61 -10.83
N GLN A 83 -7.77 -7.72 -11.78
CA GLN A 83 -7.93 -8.60 -12.94
C GLN A 83 -7.93 -10.05 -12.51
N ASP A 84 -7.08 -10.42 -11.55
CA ASP A 84 -7.04 -11.78 -11.01
C ASP A 84 -8.34 -12.12 -10.29
N LEU A 85 -8.93 -11.16 -9.57
CA LEU A 85 -10.20 -11.34 -8.89
C LEU A 85 -11.35 -11.53 -9.89
N VAL A 86 -11.37 -10.75 -10.96
CA VAL A 86 -12.39 -10.87 -12.02
C VAL A 86 -12.35 -12.26 -12.64
N ALA A 87 -11.15 -12.77 -12.89
CA ALA A 87 -10.98 -14.12 -13.41
C ALA A 87 -11.53 -15.20 -12.47
N LYS A 88 -11.64 -14.90 -11.18
CA LYS A 88 -12.23 -15.81 -10.16
C LYS A 88 -13.71 -15.52 -9.89
N GLY A 89 -14.33 -14.63 -10.66
CA GLY A 89 -15.72 -14.27 -10.51
C GLY A 89 -16.00 -13.22 -9.42
N ILE A 90 -14.96 -12.59 -8.90
CA ILE A 90 -15.09 -11.55 -7.86
C ILE A 90 -14.96 -10.18 -8.52
N VAL A 91 -15.97 -9.33 -8.36
CA VAL A 91 -15.97 -7.98 -8.90
C VAL A 91 -16.01 -6.96 -7.76
N ILE A 92 -15.00 -6.09 -7.72
CA ILE A 92 -14.96 -4.98 -6.78
C ILE A 92 -15.27 -3.71 -7.58
N PRO A 93 -16.27 -2.89 -7.14
CA PRO A 93 -16.59 -1.66 -7.86
C PRO A 93 -15.39 -0.73 -7.97
N GLY A 94 -15.19 -0.16 -9.16
CA GLY A 94 -14.09 0.77 -9.40
C GLY A 94 -14.17 2.05 -8.56
N SER A 95 -15.35 2.36 -8.04
CA SER A 95 -15.55 3.52 -7.16
C SER A 95 -14.73 3.45 -5.87
N TYR A 96 -14.34 2.26 -5.42
CA TYR A 96 -13.47 2.11 -4.26
C TYR A 96 -12.08 2.70 -4.49
N PHE A 97 -11.69 2.91 -5.74
CA PHE A 97 -10.38 3.43 -6.10
C PHE A 97 -10.45 4.84 -6.69
N ASP A 98 -11.61 5.48 -6.58
CA ASP A 98 -11.82 6.84 -7.07
C ASP A 98 -11.42 7.85 -5.99
N PRO A 99 -10.40 8.72 -6.25
CA PRO A 99 -9.96 9.69 -5.26
C PRO A 99 -11.00 10.78 -4.96
N ASN A 100 -12.00 10.95 -5.81
CA ASN A 100 -13.05 11.94 -5.64
C ASN A 100 -14.23 11.43 -4.82
N LYS A 101 -14.21 10.15 -4.43
CA LYS A 101 -15.27 9.57 -3.61
C LYS A 101 -14.75 9.29 -2.21
N PRO A 102 -15.50 9.64 -1.15
CA PRO A 102 -15.10 9.32 0.23
C PRO A 102 -15.13 7.81 0.45
N LEU A 103 -14.18 7.37 1.24
CA LEU A 103 -14.09 5.97 1.66
C LEU A 103 -15.01 5.69 2.84
#